data_109cf84fcce379ca9a293560a476b229
#
_entry.id   109cf84fcce379ca9a293560a476b229
#
_cell.length_a   1.000
_cell.length_b   1.000
_cell.length_c   1.000
_cell.angle_alpha   90.00
_cell.angle_beta   90.00
_cell.angle_gamma   90.00
#
_symmetry.space_group_name_H-M   'P 1'
#
loop_
_entity.id
_entity.type
_entity.pdbx_description
1 polymer ?
#
loop_
_entity_poly.entity_id
_entity_poly.type
_entity_poly.pdbx_seq_one_letter_code
_entity_poly.pdbx_strand_id
1 'polypeptide(L)'
;PEHGNWITGFSFIDDSLYGDQSKLPDDLKNNKGHNVFYCMPLILGLIGLFWQAWYTRKRKVIKNGKEVEESLPIGIQQFWVVFFLFFMTGLAIVIYLNQTPMQPRERDYAYAGSFYAYAIWCGLGVLAIIDLLKKKAKLSGTAISAIVAVITLLVPIQMASQTWDDHDRSNRYTCRDFGQNYLMSLQEKGNPIIFTNGDNDTFPLWYNQEVEGVGTDARVCNLSYLQTDWYIDQMKRPAYNSPSVPITWPRLDFCSGTNEYVTVEPGAKQQILEFYKQNPEAAKKQFGDEPFELKNVLKYWVRSKNPDLHIIPTDTLYVTIDKEAVKKSGMMMASDTIPDKMVISLAGKTALYKGDLMMLEMIAQCNWVRPIYVALTVGEENYMNLGDNFVQEGLVNRITPFTTNKPGAKNFDTEKAYHNIMTRFKFGNLKQKGLYIDETTMRMCYTHRRLLAQTALQLLSEHKNKKAIDILKKADVEIPDYNVPIDYMSGGLDMARGWILAGQKQKAAEYVGKVWKTASQYLSYYLSLDANRFAQAQNDCIRQIMIMQSTCEVASMVDQKTAKKYEDQLNKLYTLYHGRGGQMPNAGN
;
A
#
# COMPACT_ATOMS: atom_id res chain seq x y z
N PRO A 1 -12.57 -14.91 -5.37
CA PRO A 1 -11.51 -14.78 -4.35
C PRO A 1 -10.19 -14.48 -5.03
N GLU A 2 -9.94 -13.19 -5.23
CA GLU A 2 -8.75 -12.73 -5.94
C GLU A 2 -7.45 -12.88 -5.12
N HIS A 3 -7.55 -13.02 -3.80
CA HIS A 3 -6.40 -12.97 -2.91
C HIS A 3 -6.24 -14.22 -2.04
N GLY A 4 -6.56 -15.40 -2.59
CA GLY A 4 -6.43 -16.66 -1.86
C GLY A 4 -7.46 -16.84 -0.78
N ASN A 5 -8.65 -16.28 -0.96
CA ASN A 5 -9.76 -16.44 -0.05
C ASN A 5 -10.16 -17.92 0.09
N TRP A 6 -10.83 -18.17 1.19
CA TRP A 6 -11.29 -19.48 1.58
C TRP A 6 -12.14 -20.17 0.49
N ILE A 7 -11.78 -21.41 0.16
CA ILE A 7 -12.52 -22.32 -0.71
C ILE A 7 -12.80 -23.63 0.05
N THR A 8 -13.86 -24.34 -0.34
CA THR A 8 -14.23 -25.60 0.33
C THR A 8 -13.36 -26.77 -0.10
N GLY A 9 -12.88 -26.75 -1.34
CA GLY A 9 -12.23 -27.87 -2.01
C GLY A 9 -13.20 -28.82 -2.72
N PHE A 10 -14.50 -28.56 -2.59
CA PHE A 10 -15.53 -29.29 -3.34
C PHE A 10 -15.95 -28.46 -4.57
N SER A 11 -15.53 -28.89 -5.76
CA SER A 11 -15.72 -28.10 -6.99
C SER A 11 -17.17 -27.69 -7.22
N PHE A 12 -18.15 -28.55 -6.92
CA PHE A 12 -19.58 -28.23 -7.11
C PHE A 12 -20.07 -27.07 -6.20
N ILE A 13 -19.45 -26.90 -5.02
CA ILE A 13 -19.73 -25.77 -4.12
C ILE A 13 -18.96 -24.53 -4.60
N ASP A 14 -17.66 -24.69 -4.85
CA ASP A 14 -16.78 -23.58 -5.19
C ASP A 14 -17.16 -22.98 -6.55
N ASP A 15 -17.48 -23.81 -7.56
CA ASP A 15 -17.99 -23.34 -8.85
C ASP A 15 -19.33 -22.60 -8.73
N SER A 16 -20.20 -23.08 -7.84
CA SER A 16 -21.48 -22.39 -7.55
C SER A 16 -21.26 -21.02 -6.88
N LEU A 17 -20.29 -20.92 -5.98
CA LEU A 17 -20.03 -19.70 -5.22
C LEU A 17 -19.19 -18.67 -6.01
N TYR A 18 -18.21 -19.13 -6.78
CA TYR A 18 -17.18 -18.26 -7.36
C TYR A 18 -17.07 -18.34 -8.88
N GLY A 19 -17.86 -19.21 -9.55
CA GLY A 19 -17.74 -19.52 -10.95
C GLY A 19 -16.76 -20.66 -11.21
N ASP A 20 -16.70 -21.11 -12.46
CA ASP A 20 -15.91 -22.27 -12.89
C ASP A 20 -14.42 -22.11 -12.52
N GLN A 21 -13.97 -22.84 -11.50
CA GLN A 21 -12.62 -22.77 -10.96
C GLN A 21 -11.57 -23.28 -11.97
N SER A 22 -11.96 -24.06 -12.97
CA SER A 22 -11.04 -24.51 -14.03
C SER A 22 -10.58 -23.38 -14.94
N LYS A 23 -11.34 -22.28 -15.01
CA LYS A 23 -11.09 -21.08 -15.84
C LYS A 23 -10.37 -19.97 -15.12
N LEU A 24 -10.02 -20.15 -13.84
CA LEU A 24 -9.25 -19.16 -13.11
C LEU A 24 -7.94 -18.83 -13.84
N PRO A 25 -7.51 -17.54 -13.82
CA PRO A 25 -6.16 -17.17 -14.21
C PRO A 25 -5.09 -17.95 -13.44
N ASP A 26 -3.94 -18.16 -14.07
CA ASP A 26 -2.87 -18.99 -13.50
C ASP A 26 -2.36 -18.48 -12.14
N ASP A 27 -2.30 -17.18 -11.94
CA ASP A 27 -1.87 -16.55 -10.69
C ASP A 27 -2.87 -16.80 -9.55
N LEU A 28 -4.16 -16.74 -9.81
CA LEU A 28 -5.20 -17.08 -8.84
C LEU A 28 -5.24 -18.59 -8.58
N LYS A 29 -5.16 -19.39 -9.64
CA LYS A 29 -5.20 -20.85 -9.53
C LYS A 29 -4.02 -21.40 -8.70
N ASN A 30 -2.84 -20.80 -8.85
CA ASN A 30 -1.61 -21.19 -8.15
C ASN A 30 -1.35 -20.36 -6.90
N ASN A 31 -2.34 -19.58 -6.44
CA ASN A 31 -2.18 -18.77 -5.23
C ASN A 31 -2.05 -19.67 -4.00
N LYS A 32 -0.94 -19.54 -3.29
CA LYS A 32 -0.66 -20.31 -2.07
C LYS A 32 -1.67 -20.09 -0.95
N GLY A 33 -2.35 -18.95 -0.93
CA GLY A 33 -3.42 -18.66 0.01
C GLY A 33 -4.74 -19.41 -0.28
N HIS A 34 -4.84 -20.18 -1.39
CA HIS A 34 -5.98 -21.06 -1.67
C HIS A 34 -5.90 -22.37 -0.87
N ASN A 35 -6.15 -22.26 0.44
CA ASN A 35 -6.06 -23.37 1.38
C ASN A 35 -7.35 -24.22 1.36
N VAL A 36 -7.22 -25.51 1.15
CA VAL A 36 -8.33 -26.48 1.05
C VAL A 36 -8.45 -27.30 2.32
N PHE A 37 -9.53 -27.10 3.07
CA PHE A 37 -9.78 -27.81 4.33
C PHE A 37 -10.96 -28.79 4.29
N TYR A 38 -11.65 -28.93 3.17
CA TYR A 38 -12.82 -29.81 2.97
C TYR A 38 -13.89 -29.63 4.07
N CYS A 39 -14.07 -28.43 4.56
CA CYS A 39 -14.94 -28.07 5.68
C CYS A 39 -14.69 -28.86 6.97
N MET A 40 -13.60 -29.62 7.11
CA MET A 40 -13.36 -30.46 8.28
C MET A 40 -13.33 -29.69 9.60
N PRO A 41 -12.61 -28.55 9.75
CA PRO A 41 -12.65 -27.76 10.98
C PRO A 41 -14.06 -27.23 11.27
N LEU A 42 -14.79 -26.80 10.23
CA LEU A 42 -16.14 -26.28 10.36
C LEU A 42 -17.09 -27.35 10.92
N ILE A 43 -17.09 -28.55 10.31
CA ILE A 43 -17.94 -29.67 10.74
C ILE A 43 -17.60 -30.08 12.18
N LEU A 44 -16.30 -30.23 12.48
CA LEU A 44 -15.86 -30.63 13.81
C LEU A 44 -16.27 -29.60 14.89
N GLY A 45 -16.15 -28.30 14.58
CA GLY A 45 -16.58 -27.24 15.47
C GLY A 45 -18.10 -27.21 15.67
N LEU A 46 -18.90 -27.42 14.63
CA LEU A 46 -20.36 -27.52 14.73
C LEU A 46 -20.78 -28.71 15.61
N ILE A 47 -20.15 -29.88 15.43
CA ILE A 47 -20.40 -31.04 16.30
C ILE A 47 -20.14 -30.69 17.77
N GLY A 48 -19.02 -30.01 18.05
CA GLY A 48 -18.67 -29.58 19.40
C GLY A 48 -19.62 -28.55 19.99
N LEU A 49 -20.03 -27.57 19.17
CA LEU A 49 -20.99 -26.53 19.54
C LEU A 49 -22.32 -27.15 19.99
N PHE A 50 -22.90 -28.02 19.17
CA PHE A 50 -24.16 -28.69 19.53
C PHE A 50 -23.99 -29.63 20.72
N TRP A 51 -22.92 -30.42 20.75
CA TRP A 51 -22.64 -31.29 21.88
C TRP A 51 -22.53 -30.50 23.20
N GLN A 52 -21.80 -29.37 23.22
CA GLN A 52 -21.67 -28.53 24.38
C GLN A 52 -23.03 -27.99 24.84
N ALA A 53 -23.87 -27.49 23.93
CA ALA A 53 -25.16 -26.92 24.25
C ALA A 53 -26.09 -27.93 24.96
N TRP A 54 -26.04 -29.22 24.61
CA TRP A 54 -26.86 -30.29 25.17
C TRP A 54 -26.14 -31.15 26.21
N TYR A 55 -24.86 -30.85 26.52
CA TYR A 55 -24.11 -31.63 27.48
C TYR A 55 -24.65 -31.48 28.90
N THR A 56 -24.97 -32.63 29.55
CA THR A 56 -25.40 -32.70 30.96
C THR A 56 -24.42 -33.57 31.76
N ARG A 57 -24.03 -33.08 32.91
CA ARG A 57 -23.19 -33.83 33.84
C ARG A 57 -24.08 -34.56 34.85
N LYS A 58 -23.96 -35.88 34.94
CA LYS A 58 -24.63 -36.67 35.95
C LYS A 58 -23.87 -36.59 37.28
N ARG A 59 -24.55 -36.23 38.35
CA ARG A 59 -24.01 -36.21 39.71
C ARG A 59 -24.89 -37.08 40.62
N LYS A 60 -24.26 -37.97 41.40
CA LYS A 60 -24.96 -38.69 42.47
C LYS A 60 -25.15 -37.77 43.64
N VAL A 61 -26.37 -37.60 44.08
CA VAL A 61 -26.75 -36.77 45.25
C VAL A 61 -27.61 -37.62 46.18
N ILE A 62 -27.39 -37.55 47.47
CA ILE A 62 -28.23 -38.23 48.47
C ILE A 62 -29.44 -37.33 48.71
N LYS A 63 -30.63 -37.74 48.25
CA LYS A 63 -31.92 -37.11 48.58
C LYS A 63 -32.77 -38.11 49.36
N ASN A 64 -33.20 -37.71 50.56
CA ASN A 64 -34.02 -38.54 51.47
C ASN A 64 -33.38 -39.90 51.76
N GLY A 65 -32.06 -39.96 51.97
CA GLY A 65 -31.34 -41.19 52.31
C GLY A 65 -31.13 -42.17 51.13
N LYS A 66 -31.50 -41.80 49.88
CA LYS A 66 -31.30 -42.61 48.69
C LYS A 66 -30.36 -41.87 47.73
N GLU A 67 -29.43 -42.61 47.13
CA GLU A 67 -28.63 -42.09 45.98
C GLU A 67 -29.56 -41.86 44.79
N VAL A 68 -29.65 -40.59 44.33
CA VAL A 68 -30.37 -40.18 43.10
C VAL A 68 -29.39 -39.56 42.14
N GLU A 69 -29.44 -39.97 40.87
CA GLU A 69 -28.70 -39.29 39.81
C GLU A 69 -29.40 -37.98 39.43
N GLU A 70 -28.71 -36.86 39.63
CA GLU A 70 -29.15 -35.54 39.20
C GLU A 70 -28.38 -35.13 37.96
N SER A 71 -29.10 -34.68 36.91
CA SER A 71 -28.51 -34.17 35.69
C SER A 71 -28.34 -32.64 35.77
N LEU A 72 -27.11 -32.17 35.78
CA LEU A 72 -26.78 -30.74 35.82
C LEU A 72 -26.51 -30.24 34.37
N PRO A 73 -27.23 -29.22 33.86
CA PRO A 73 -27.05 -28.69 32.51
C PRO A 73 -25.83 -27.74 32.46
N ILE A 74 -24.65 -28.27 32.77
CA ILE A 74 -23.42 -27.48 32.82
C ILE A 74 -23.04 -27.03 31.39
N GLY A 75 -23.34 -27.82 30.37
CA GLY A 75 -22.98 -27.54 29.02
C GLY A 75 -23.53 -26.23 28.48
N ILE A 76 -24.81 -25.96 28.72
CA ILE A 76 -25.46 -24.73 28.24
C ILE A 76 -24.88 -23.46 28.89
N GLN A 77 -24.45 -23.55 30.18
CA GLN A 77 -23.83 -22.40 30.84
C GLN A 77 -22.46 -22.08 30.24
N GLN A 78 -21.63 -23.10 30.01
CA GLN A 78 -20.33 -22.95 29.36
C GLN A 78 -20.45 -22.59 27.89
N PHE A 79 -21.50 -23.08 27.19
CA PHE A 79 -21.82 -22.72 25.82
C PHE A 79 -21.97 -21.20 25.65
N TRP A 80 -22.76 -20.57 26.52
CA TRP A 80 -22.96 -19.11 26.43
C TRP A 80 -21.65 -18.33 26.59
N VAL A 81 -20.72 -18.80 27.45
CA VAL A 81 -19.40 -18.16 27.59
C VAL A 81 -18.61 -18.22 26.26
N VAL A 82 -18.50 -19.41 25.68
CA VAL A 82 -17.77 -19.57 24.38
C VAL A 82 -18.49 -18.85 23.25
N PHE A 83 -19.84 -18.91 23.24
CA PHE A 83 -20.65 -18.23 22.24
C PHE A 83 -20.47 -16.71 22.28
N PHE A 84 -20.52 -16.09 23.46
CA PHE A 84 -20.28 -14.66 23.57
C PHE A 84 -18.84 -14.29 23.26
N LEU A 85 -17.86 -15.12 23.61
CA LEU A 85 -16.49 -14.91 23.18
C LEU A 85 -16.40 -14.92 21.65
N PHE A 86 -16.98 -15.90 20.99
CA PHE A 86 -17.03 -16.00 19.52
C PHE A 86 -17.76 -14.79 18.89
N PHE A 87 -18.97 -14.49 19.39
CA PHE A 87 -19.82 -13.43 18.85
C PHE A 87 -19.17 -12.04 19.01
N MET A 88 -18.70 -11.72 20.23
CA MET A 88 -18.16 -10.39 20.54
C MET A 88 -16.81 -10.12 19.86
N THR A 89 -15.97 -11.15 19.66
CA THR A 89 -14.67 -11.01 18.98
C THR A 89 -14.76 -11.26 17.47
N GLY A 90 -15.92 -11.58 16.95
CA GLY A 90 -16.18 -11.85 15.54
C GLY A 90 -17.30 -10.98 14.96
N LEU A 91 -18.53 -11.49 14.99
CA LEU A 91 -19.68 -10.84 14.35
C LEU A 91 -19.94 -9.43 14.89
N ALA A 92 -19.78 -9.19 16.18
CA ALA A 92 -19.93 -7.86 16.76
C ALA A 92 -18.88 -6.89 16.22
N ILE A 93 -17.64 -7.35 16.00
CA ILE A 93 -16.58 -6.52 15.40
C ILE A 93 -16.90 -6.24 13.93
N VAL A 94 -17.42 -7.20 13.16
CA VAL A 94 -17.87 -6.98 11.78
C VAL A 94 -18.91 -5.87 11.71
N ILE A 95 -19.93 -5.93 12.58
CA ILE A 95 -20.98 -4.92 12.65
C ILE A 95 -20.41 -3.56 13.08
N TYR A 96 -19.53 -3.55 14.08
CA TYR A 96 -18.91 -2.31 14.60
C TYR A 96 -18.02 -1.62 13.54
N LEU A 97 -17.18 -2.39 12.86
CA LEU A 97 -16.26 -1.83 11.84
C LEU A 97 -17.01 -1.34 10.61
N ASN A 98 -18.15 -1.94 10.28
CA ASN A 98 -18.99 -1.58 9.11
C ASN A 98 -18.16 -1.21 7.86
N GLN A 99 -17.23 -2.08 7.50
CA GLN A 99 -16.25 -1.81 6.44
C GLN A 99 -16.94 -1.64 5.08
N THR A 100 -16.53 -0.61 4.36
CA THR A 100 -16.95 -0.43 2.97
C THR A 100 -16.28 -1.48 2.08
N PRO A 101 -16.93 -1.94 0.98
CA PRO A 101 -16.37 -2.94 0.08
C PRO A 101 -15.03 -2.57 -0.56
N MET A 102 -14.75 -1.27 -0.72
CA MET A 102 -13.55 -0.74 -1.37
C MET A 102 -12.43 -0.45 -0.36
N GLN A 103 -12.02 -1.47 0.40
CA GLN A 103 -10.88 -1.35 1.30
C GLN A 103 -9.56 -1.70 0.58
N PRO A 104 -8.43 -1.06 0.96
CA PRO A 104 -7.13 -1.36 0.37
C PRO A 104 -6.62 -2.77 0.72
N ARG A 105 -7.14 -3.39 1.79
CA ARG A 105 -6.86 -4.77 2.21
C ARG A 105 -7.98 -5.31 3.09
N GLU A 106 -8.12 -6.62 3.13
CA GLU A 106 -8.97 -7.31 4.10
C GLU A 106 -8.42 -7.14 5.53
N ARG A 107 -9.33 -7.05 6.50
CA ARG A 107 -9.00 -6.88 7.94
C ARG A 107 -9.44 -8.06 8.79
N ASP A 108 -9.35 -9.26 8.24
CA ASP A 108 -9.71 -10.52 8.88
C ASP A 108 -8.94 -10.79 10.18
N TYR A 109 -7.74 -10.25 10.34
CA TYR A 109 -7.00 -10.27 11.60
C TYR A 109 -7.77 -9.66 12.78
N ALA A 110 -8.73 -8.76 12.52
CA ALA A 110 -9.58 -8.19 13.56
C ALA A 110 -10.51 -9.23 14.21
N TYR A 111 -10.78 -10.34 13.53
CA TYR A 111 -11.66 -11.42 13.97
C TYR A 111 -10.91 -12.62 14.56
N ALA A 112 -9.59 -12.54 14.73
CA ALA A 112 -8.74 -13.65 15.19
C ALA A 112 -9.25 -14.29 16.50
N GLY A 113 -9.80 -13.47 17.42
CA GLY A 113 -10.41 -13.96 18.65
C GLY A 113 -11.58 -14.91 18.44
N SER A 114 -12.38 -14.72 17.38
CA SER A 114 -13.49 -15.62 17.05
C SER A 114 -13.01 -16.98 16.55
N PHE A 115 -11.94 -17.03 15.79
CA PHE A 115 -11.33 -18.28 15.35
C PHE A 115 -10.75 -19.06 16.53
N TYR A 116 -10.14 -18.37 17.50
CA TYR A 116 -9.70 -18.98 18.75
C TYR A 116 -10.86 -19.59 19.53
N ALA A 117 -11.97 -18.86 19.68
CA ALA A 117 -13.17 -19.36 20.33
C ALA A 117 -13.78 -20.56 19.57
N TYR A 118 -13.79 -20.53 18.24
CA TYR A 118 -14.24 -21.63 17.40
C TYR A 118 -13.38 -22.88 17.56
N ALA A 119 -12.08 -22.73 17.74
CA ALA A 119 -11.16 -23.85 17.97
C ALA A 119 -11.49 -24.62 19.27
N ILE A 120 -12.08 -23.95 20.29
CA ILE A 120 -12.59 -24.62 21.49
C ILE A 120 -13.68 -25.62 21.09
N TRP A 121 -14.63 -25.23 20.22
CA TRP A 121 -15.66 -26.14 19.75
C TRP A 121 -15.09 -27.26 18.89
N CYS A 122 -14.04 -27.04 18.11
CA CYS A 122 -13.36 -28.12 17.41
C CYS A 122 -12.82 -29.17 18.38
N GLY A 123 -12.19 -28.74 19.49
CA GLY A 123 -11.73 -29.65 20.56
C GLY A 123 -12.88 -30.38 21.26
N LEU A 124 -14.00 -29.69 21.54
CA LEU A 124 -15.21 -30.29 22.08
C LEU A 124 -15.88 -31.28 21.11
N GLY A 125 -15.74 -31.06 19.79
CA GLY A 125 -16.20 -31.97 18.75
C GLY A 125 -15.53 -33.34 18.83
N VAL A 126 -14.22 -33.36 19.15
CA VAL A 126 -13.49 -34.62 19.40
C VAL A 126 -14.11 -35.38 20.58
N LEU A 127 -14.40 -34.66 21.67
CA LEU A 127 -15.05 -35.27 22.86
C LEU A 127 -16.45 -35.77 22.52
N ALA A 128 -17.21 -35.04 21.73
CA ALA A 128 -18.53 -35.45 21.27
C ALA A 128 -18.51 -36.78 20.50
N ILE A 129 -17.55 -36.93 19.57
CA ILE A 129 -17.36 -38.15 18.81
C ILE A 129 -16.98 -39.32 19.73
N ILE A 130 -16.07 -39.09 20.68
CA ILE A 130 -15.68 -40.09 21.69
C ILE A 130 -16.90 -40.54 22.48
N ASP A 131 -17.70 -39.61 23.00
CA ASP A 131 -18.91 -39.93 23.78
C ASP A 131 -19.92 -40.76 22.99
N LEU A 132 -20.13 -40.38 21.73
CA LEU A 132 -21.05 -41.09 20.83
C LEU A 132 -20.59 -42.52 20.58
N LEU A 133 -19.29 -42.70 20.30
CA LEU A 133 -18.72 -44.01 19.97
C LEU A 133 -18.66 -44.93 21.22
N LYS A 134 -18.34 -44.39 22.39
CA LYS A 134 -18.38 -45.15 23.67
C LYS A 134 -19.76 -45.76 23.98
N LYS A 135 -20.82 -45.09 23.53
CA LYS A 135 -22.19 -45.60 23.69
C LYS A 135 -22.56 -46.70 22.70
N LYS A 136 -21.91 -46.77 21.53
CA LYS A 136 -22.27 -47.64 20.41
C LYS A 136 -21.27 -48.76 20.16
N ALA A 137 -19.98 -48.58 20.44
CA ALA A 137 -18.93 -49.52 20.11
C ALA A 137 -18.62 -50.46 21.30
N LYS A 138 -18.26 -51.73 20.98
CA LYS A 138 -17.87 -52.76 21.99
C LYS A 138 -16.39 -52.71 22.37
N LEU A 139 -15.66 -51.61 22.04
CA LEU A 139 -14.26 -51.41 22.37
C LEU A 139 -14.10 -50.74 23.75
N SER A 140 -12.92 -50.89 24.37
CA SER A 140 -12.60 -50.16 25.61
C SER A 140 -12.65 -48.64 25.41
N GLY A 141 -13.10 -47.92 26.40
CA GLY A 141 -13.19 -46.46 26.32
C GLY A 141 -11.85 -45.75 26.05
N THR A 142 -10.73 -46.33 26.50
CA THR A 142 -9.39 -45.85 26.22
C THR A 142 -9.02 -46.06 24.74
N ALA A 143 -9.30 -47.25 24.19
CA ALA A 143 -9.03 -47.52 22.79
C ALA A 143 -9.83 -46.62 21.86
N ILE A 144 -11.13 -46.39 22.16
CA ILE A 144 -11.96 -45.45 21.39
C ILE A 144 -11.37 -44.04 21.43
N SER A 145 -10.98 -43.56 22.63
CA SER A 145 -10.40 -42.22 22.77
C SER A 145 -9.10 -42.08 21.98
N ALA A 146 -8.22 -43.09 22.01
CA ALA A 146 -6.97 -43.07 21.26
C ALA A 146 -7.21 -43.06 19.73
N ILE A 147 -8.11 -43.92 19.25
CA ILE A 147 -8.43 -44.00 17.80
C ILE A 147 -9.02 -42.66 17.32
N VAL A 148 -9.99 -42.12 18.03
CA VAL A 148 -10.62 -40.85 17.65
C VAL A 148 -9.62 -39.72 17.71
N ALA A 149 -8.76 -39.64 18.73
CA ALA A 149 -7.73 -38.61 18.82
C ALA A 149 -6.76 -38.67 17.62
N VAL A 150 -6.32 -39.88 17.23
CA VAL A 150 -5.43 -40.04 16.04
C VAL A 150 -6.13 -39.63 14.75
N ILE A 151 -7.38 -40.02 14.55
CA ILE A 151 -8.13 -39.67 13.33
C ILE A 151 -8.38 -38.15 13.27
N THR A 152 -8.84 -37.57 14.39
CA THR A 152 -9.14 -36.13 14.39
C THR A 152 -7.89 -35.25 14.36
N LEU A 153 -6.72 -35.76 14.75
CA LEU A 153 -5.44 -35.08 14.57
C LEU A 153 -5.09 -34.85 13.09
N LEU A 154 -5.68 -35.61 12.16
CA LEU A 154 -5.51 -35.37 10.72
C LEU A 154 -6.07 -33.99 10.31
N VAL A 155 -7.03 -33.43 11.04
CA VAL A 155 -7.60 -32.09 10.74
C VAL A 155 -6.54 -31.00 10.90
N PRO A 156 -5.91 -30.81 12.08
CA PRO A 156 -4.85 -29.80 12.21
C PRO A 156 -3.60 -30.12 11.36
N ILE A 157 -3.30 -31.41 11.10
CA ILE A 157 -2.21 -31.78 10.18
C ILE A 157 -2.53 -31.33 8.75
N GLN A 158 -3.76 -31.57 8.26
CA GLN A 158 -4.20 -31.09 6.96
C GLN A 158 -4.15 -29.56 6.89
N MET A 159 -4.63 -28.86 7.91
CA MET A 159 -4.56 -27.40 7.97
C MET A 159 -3.10 -26.93 7.89
N ALA A 160 -2.22 -27.50 8.71
CA ALA A 160 -0.79 -27.14 8.71
C ALA A 160 -0.13 -27.41 7.34
N SER A 161 -0.45 -28.54 6.69
CA SER A 161 0.11 -28.88 5.37
C SER A 161 -0.32 -27.92 4.26
N GLN A 162 -1.51 -27.33 4.37
CA GLN A 162 -2.02 -26.36 3.40
C GLN A 162 -1.51 -24.94 3.67
N THR A 163 -1.38 -24.56 4.96
CA THR A 163 -1.07 -23.17 5.33
C THR A 163 0.43 -22.93 5.59
N TRP A 164 1.27 -23.96 5.59
CA TRP A 164 2.68 -23.81 5.94
C TRP A 164 3.41 -22.84 5.01
N ASP A 165 3.22 -23.00 3.71
CA ASP A 165 3.96 -22.26 2.69
C ASP A 165 3.50 -20.81 2.54
N ASP A 166 2.25 -20.47 2.88
CA ASP A 166 1.73 -19.10 2.88
C ASP A 166 1.91 -18.39 4.23
N HIS A 167 2.32 -19.12 5.28
CA HIS A 167 2.66 -18.58 6.59
C HIS A 167 4.17 -18.53 6.85
N ASP A 168 5.00 -19.20 6.05
CA ASP A 168 6.44 -19.12 6.17
C ASP A 168 6.96 -17.73 5.77
N ARG A 169 7.46 -17.00 6.75
CA ARG A 169 8.06 -15.67 6.60
C ARG A 169 9.59 -15.70 6.64
N SER A 170 10.20 -16.90 6.72
CA SER A 170 11.64 -17.06 6.77
C SER A 170 12.29 -16.56 5.48
N ASN A 171 13.49 -16.01 5.62
CA ASN A 171 14.31 -15.50 4.50
C ASN A 171 13.66 -14.40 3.63
N ARG A 172 12.53 -13.83 4.03
CA ARG A 172 11.86 -12.73 3.35
C ARG A 172 12.23 -11.40 3.99
N TYR A 173 13.03 -10.60 3.31
CA TYR A 173 13.50 -9.29 3.79
C TYR A 173 12.97 -8.11 2.97
N THR A 174 11.95 -8.32 2.15
CA THR A 174 11.46 -7.34 1.18
C THR A 174 11.01 -6.02 1.83
N CYS A 175 10.25 -6.08 2.92
CA CYS A 175 9.77 -4.90 3.63
C CYS A 175 10.94 -4.11 4.27
N ARG A 176 11.90 -4.81 4.89
CA ARG A 176 13.13 -4.20 5.42
C ARG A 176 13.91 -3.48 4.33
N ASP A 177 14.18 -4.18 3.23
CA ASP A 177 15.01 -3.65 2.14
C ASP A 177 14.27 -2.53 1.38
N PHE A 178 12.94 -2.57 1.30
CA PHE A 178 12.13 -1.47 0.77
C PHE A 178 12.35 -0.18 1.59
N GLY A 179 12.23 -0.24 2.90
CA GLY A 179 12.51 0.90 3.77
C GLY A 179 13.97 1.36 3.70
N GLN A 180 14.91 0.40 3.66
CA GLN A 180 16.33 0.72 3.50
C GLN A 180 16.60 1.46 2.18
N ASN A 181 16.00 1.04 1.08
CA ASN A 181 16.21 1.68 -0.23
C ASN A 181 15.68 3.12 -0.28
N TYR A 182 14.62 3.44 0.46
CA TYR A 182 14.19 4.83 0.64
C TYR A 182 15.28 5.66 1.34
N LEU A 183 15.78 5.18 2.47
CA LEU A 183 16.83 5.88 3.22
C LEU A 183 18.13 5.98 2.41
N MET A 184 18.45 4.96 1.60
CA MET A 184 19.60 4.96 0.70
C MET A 184 19.44 5.85 -0.53
N SER A 185 18.21 6.28 -0.86
CA SER A 185 17.95 7.27 -1.91
C SER A 185 18.22 8.70 -1.45
N LEU A 186 18.28 8.94 -0.15
CA LEU A 186 18.53 10.26 0.43
C LEU A 186 20.00 10.66 0.31
N GLN A 187 20.23 11.97 0.28
CA GLN A 187 21.58 12.53 0.31
C GLN A 187 22.29 12.19 1.63
N GLU A 188 23.47 11.63 1.54
CA GLU A 188 24.30 11.34 2.72
C GLU A 188 24.78 12.61 3.41
N LYS A 189 24.88 12.56 4.73
CA LYS A 189 25.46 13.62 5.58
C LYS A 189 24.77 15.00 5.43
N GLY A 190 23.53 15.02 4.94
CA GLY A 190 22.76 16.26 4.78
C GLY A 190 21.67 16.45 5.83
N ASN A 191 21.53 15.53 6.79
CA ASN A 191 20.41 15.48 7.73
C ASN A 191 19.04 15.58 7.00
N PRO A 192 18.79 14.80 5.96
CA PRO A 192 17.62 14.98 5.11
C PRO A 192 16.32 14.78 5.89
N ILE A 193 15.26 15.44 5.40
CA ILE A 193 13.89 15.23 5.84
C ILE A 193 13.18 14.48 4.73
N ILE A 194 12.49 13.39 5.05
CA ILE A 194 11.64 12.67 4.09
C ILE A 194 10.20 12.68 4.57
N PHE A 195 9.29 13.20 3.75
CA PHE A 195 7.86 13.09 3.95
C PHE A 195 7.37 11.74 3.45
N THR A 196 6.65 11.03 4.32
CA THR A 196 5.95 9.78 4.04
C THR A 196 4.48 9.94 4.37
N ASN A 197 3.61 9.06 3.87
CA ASN A 197 2.18 9.11 4.19
C ASN A 197 1.66 7.70 4.49
N GLY A 198 1.06 7.53 5.68
CA GLY A 198 0.54 6.26 6.15
C GLY A 198 1.61 5.26 6.65
N ASP A 199 1.12 4.13 7.16
CA ASP A 199 1.93 3.15 7.88
C ASP A 199 2.91 2.39 6.96
N ASN A 200 2.43 2.02 5.77
CA ASN A 200 3.20 1.17 4.84
C ASN A 200 4.47 1.86 4.33
N ASP A 201 4.45 3.19 4.23
CA ASP A 201 5.61 3.97 3.81
C ASP A 201 6.52 4.30 4.99
N THR A 202 5.96 4.52 6.17
CA THR A 202 6.68 5.06 7.34
C THR A 202 7.35 3.97 8.16
N PHE A 203 6.62 2.89 8.50
CA PHE A 203 7.11 1.88 9.45
C PHE A 203 8.33 1.10 8.95
N PRO A 204 8.46 0.76 7.66
CA PRO A 204 9.71 0.17 7.16
C PRO A 204 10.94 1.08 7.32
N LEU A 205 10.77 2.40 7.23
CA LEU A 205 11.85 3.35 7.44
C LEU A 205 12.22 3.42 8.92
N TRP A 206 11.25 3.55 9.81
CA TRP A 206 11.48 3.52 11.24
C TRP A 206 12.13 2.22 11.70
N TYR A 207 11.68 1.06 11.19
CA TYR A 207 12.35 -0.22 11.49
C TYR A 207 13.84 -0.18 11.13
N ASN A 208 14.18 0.33 9.95
CA ASN A 208 15.57 0.44 9.53
C ASN A 208 16.39 1.39 10.41
N GLN A 209 15.80 2.48 10.88
CA GLN A 209 16.46 3.41 11.79
C GLN A 209 16.64 2.84 13.20
N GLU A 210 15.58 2.22 13.76
CA GLU A 210 15.55 1.72 15.13
C GLU A 210 16.30 0.41 15.32
N VAL A 211 16.18 -0.52 14.36
CA VAL A 211 16.68 -1.89 14.50
C VAL A 211 17.96 -2.11 13.71
N GLU A 212 18.00 -1.62 12.47
CA GLU A 212 19.18 -1.83 11.60
C GLU A 212 20.21 -0.70 11.71
N GLY A 213 19.88 0.42 12.36
CA GLY A 213 20.78 1.57 12.52
C GLY A 213 21.10 2.29 11.21
N VAL A 214 20.22 2.20 10.20
CA VAL A 214 20.44 2.73 8.84
C VAL A 214 19.73 4.07 8.67
N GLY A 215 20.41 5.07 8.07
CA GLY A 215 19.83 6.38 7.77
C GLY A 215 19.41 7.17 9.01
N THR A 216 20.15 7.03 10.11
CA THR A 216 19.85 7.67 11.40
C THR A 216 20.05 9.19 11.40
N ASP A 217 20.69 9.74 10.38
CA ASP A 217 20.80 11.18 10.12
C ASP A 217 19.57 11.75 9.40
N ALA A 218 18.73 10.90 8.82
CA ALA A 218 17.49 11.30 8.16
C ALA A 218 16.34 11.48 9.18
N ARG A 219 15.45 12.45 8.91
CA ARG A 219 14.21 12.61 9.66
C ARG A 219 13.02 12.10 8.84
N VAL A 220 12.44 11.00 9.25
CA VAL A 220 11.20 10.48 8.66
C VAL A 220 10.02 11.23 9.27
N CYS A 221 9.24 11.88 8.42
CA CYS A 221 8.14 12.76 8.79
C CYS A 221 6.85 12.29 8.14
N ASN A 222 5.96 11.68 8.93
CA ASN A 222 4.67 11.19 8.44
C ASN A 222 3.67 12.33 8.33
N LEU A 223 3.17 12.60 7.12
CA LEU A 223 2.23 13.68 6.82
C LEU A 223 0.90 13.54 7.57
N SER A 224 0.38 12.31 7.72
CA SER A 224 -0.87 12.09 8.46
C SER A 224 -0.72 12.44 9.94
N TYR A 225 0.44 12.16 10.55
CA TYR A 225 0.69 12.47 11.95
C TYR A 225 1.03 13.94 12.19
N LEU A 226 1.49 14.68 11.18
CA LEU A 226 1.70 16.14 11.27
C LEU A 226 0.40 16.93 11.54
N GLN A 227 -0.78 16.29 11.46
CA GLN A 227 -2.04 16.88 11.89
C GLN A 227 -2.15 16.96 13.43
N THR A 228 -1.28 16.26 14.18
CA THR A 228 -1.34 16.14 15.63
C THR A 228 -0.24 16.91 16.34
N ASP A 229 -0.59 17.56 17.44
CA ASP A 229 0.34 18.38 18.22
C ASP A 229 1.49 17.58 18.85
N TRP A 230 1.19 16.35 19.35
CA TRP A 230 2.21 15.50 19.96
C TRP A 230 3.30 15.10 18.97
N TYR A 231 2.94 14.87 17.70
CA TYR A 231 3.90 14.48 16.67
C TYR A 231 4.75 15.70 16.23
N ILE A 232 4.14 16.88 16.12
CA ILE A 232 4.87 18.12 15.87
C ILE A 232 5.89 18.37 16.99
N ASP A 233 5.49 18.21 18.26
CA ASP A 233 6.42 18.29 19.40
C ASP A 233 7.57 17.27 19.29
N GLN A 234 7.29 16.07 18.84
CA GLN A 234 8.30 15.04 18.58
C GLN A 234 9.26 15.46 17.45
N MET A 235 8.74 16.01 16.36
CA MET A 235 9.55 16.49 15.23
C MET A 235 10.46 17.67 15.63
N LYS A 236 10.06 18.49 16.56
CA LYS A 236 10.84 19.62 17.11
C LYS A 236 11.98 19.19 18.04
N ARG A 237 12.12 17.91 18.33
CA ARG A 237 13.24 17.35 19.13
C ARG A 237 14.23 16.64 18.21
N PRO A 238 15.52 16.63 18.52
CA PRO A 238 16.46 15.77 17.80
C PRO A 238 16.13 14.30 18.03
N ALA A 239 16.42 13.45 17.05
CA ALA A 239 16.26 11.99 17.18
C ALA A 239 17.40 11.31 16.43
N TYR A 240 18.00 10.32 17.06
CA TYR A 240 19.22 9.64 16.58
C TYR A 240 20.32 10.66 16.26
N ASN A 241 20.88 10.62 15.05
CA ASN A 241 21.87 11.57 14.57
C ASN A 241 21.25 12.76 13.81
N SER A 242 19.90 12.84 13.76
CA SER A 242 19.18 13.89 13.05
C SER A 242 18.81 15.04 13.98
N PRO A 243 19.13 16.29 13.64
CA PRO A 243 18.66 17.45 14.39
C PRO A 243 17.14 17.61 14.30
N SER A 244 16.58 18.44 15.17
CA SER A 244 15.16 18.83 15.09
C SER A 244 14.80 19.34 13.69
N VAL A 245 13.55 19.10 13.24
CA VAL A 245 13.08 19.71 11.99
C VAL A 245 12.90 21.23 12.17
N PRO A 246 13.00 22.02 11.10
CA PRO A 246 12.97 23.48 11.19
C PRO A 246 11.52 24.00 11.32
N ILE A 247 10.84 23.68 12.43
CA ILE A 247 9.54 24.23 12.80
C ILE A 247 9.76 25.27 13.90
N THR A 248 9.56 26.54 13.58
CA THR A 248 9.81 27.67 14.50
C THR A 248 8.61 28.01 15.40
N TRP A 249 7.43 27.48 15.08
CA TRP A 249 6.18 27.79 15.78
C TRP A 249 6.25 27.41 17.27
N PRO A 250 5.86 28.30 18.19
CA PRO A 250 5.66 27.94 19.58
C PRO A 250 4.47 26.98 19.73
N ARG A 251 4.45 26.18 20.80
CA ARG A 251 3.43 25.17 21.03
C ARG A 251 1.98 25.71 20.94
N LEU A 252 1.74 26.91 21.42
CA LEU A 252 0.43 27.54 21.39
C LEU A 252 -0.13 27.77 19.98
N ASP A 253 0.73 27.79 18.96
CA ASP A 253 0.30 28.01 17.58
C ASP A 253 -0.06 26.70 16.85
N PHE A 254 0.24 25.52 17.44
CA PHE A 254 -0.07 24.23 16.84
C PHE A 254 -0.73 23.22 17.79
N CYS A 255 -0.97 23.58 19.05
CA CYS A 255 -1.70 22.70 19.96
C CYS A 255 -3.10 22.37 19.43
N SER A 256 -3.70 21.29 19.94
CA SER A 256 -5.04 20.86 19.54
C SER A 256 -6.05 22.02 19.64
N GLY A 257 -6.84 22.21 18.61
CA GLY A 257 -7.79 23.34 18.49
C GLY A 257 -7.21 24.63 17.93
N THR A 258 -5.88 24.70 17.66
CA THR A 258 -5.25 25.90 17.07
C THR A 258 -4.68 25.56 15.70
N ASN A 259 -4.97 26.40 14.69
CA ASN A 259 -4.51 26.23 13.30
C ASN A 259 -4.80 24.84 12.74
N GLU A 260 -5.94 24.24 13.08
CA GLU A 260 -6.36 22.95 12.52
C GLU A 260 -6.51 23.02 10.99
N TYR A 261 -7.03 24.17 10.53
CA TYR A 261 -7.04 24.57 9.13
C TYR A 261 -7.04 26.11 9.03
N VAL A 262 -6.58 26.63 7.89
CA VAL A 262 -6.60 28.06 7.56
C VAL A 262 -7.12 28.19 6.13
N THR A 263 -8.13 29.08 5.93
CA THR A 263 -8.75 29.28 4.62
C THR A 263 -7.84 30.05 3.66
N VAL A 264 -7.94 29.72 2.38
CA VAL A 264 -7.24 30.44 1.30
C VAL A 264 -8.19 31.44 0.68
N GLU A 265 -7.87 32.73 0.81
CA GLU A 265 -8.71 33.87 0.39
C GLU A 265 -7.99 34.72 -0.68
N PRO A 266 -7.94 34.27 -1.94
CA PRO A 266 -7.16 34.97 -2.99
C PRO A 266 -7.65 36.39 -3.26
N GLY A 267 -8.93 36.69 -2.97
CA GLY A 267 -9.53 38.02 -3.10
C GLY A 267 -8.89 39.10 -2.24
N ALA A 268 -8.22 38.71 -1.12
CA ALA A 268 -7.55 39.64 -0.24
C ALA A 268 -6.26 40.24 -0.86
N LYS A 269 -5.67 39.57 -1.85
CA LYS A 269 -4.40 39.96 -2.49
C LYS A 269 -4.41 41.40 -3.01
N GLN A 270 -5.50 41.79 -3.72
CA GLN A 270 -5.59 43.10 -4.31
C GLN A 270 -5.64 44.22 -3.24
N GLN A 271 -6.38 44.01 -2.18
CA GLN A 271 -6.50 44.97 -1.07
C GLN A 271 -5.15 45.17 -0.36
N ILE A 272 -4.38 44.09 -0.19
CA ILE A 272 -3.04 44.15 0.41
C ILE A 272 -2.10 44.94 -0.48
N LEU A 273 -2.10 44.69 -1.78
CA LEU A 273 -1.25 45.46 -2.72
C LEU A 273 -1.59 46.96 -2.73
N GLU A 274 -2.88 47.30 -2.63
CA GLU A 274 -3.31 48.68 -2.50
C GLU A 274 -2.87 49.30 -1.19
N PHE A 275 -2.94 48.58 -0.07
CA PHE A 275 -2.42 49.05 1.23
C PHE A 275 -0.91 49.31 1.19
N TYR A 276 -0.12 48.45 0.53
CA TYR A 276 1.31 48.69 0.34
C TYR A 276 1.61 49.93 -0.51
N LYS A 277 0.75 50.23 -1.49
CA LYS A 277 0.90 51.45 -2.31
C LYS A 277 0.56 52.72 -1.55
N GLN A 278 -0.51 52.66 -0.74
CA GLN A 278 -1.02 53.84 -0.02
C GLN A 278 -0.26 54.15 1.26
N ASN A 279 0.17 53.12 2.00
CA ASN A 279 0.81 53.21 3.32
C ASN A 279 1.99 52.24 3.45
N PRO A 280 3.07 52.44 2.68
CA PRO A 280 4.16 51.43 2.59
C PRO A 280 4.82 51.11 3.93
N GLU A 281 5.09 52.10 4.76
CA GLU A 281 5.75 51.89 6.05
C GLU A 281 4.85 51.14 7.07
N ALA A 282 3.56 51.47 7.10
CA ALA A 282 2.59 50.77 7.94
C ALA A 282 2.39 49.31 7.47
N ALA A 283 2.27 49.10 6.16
CA ALA A 283 2.12 47.81 5.56
C ALA A 283 3.33 46.88 5.80
N LYS A 284 4.54 47.40 5.64
CA LYS A 284 5.79 46.68 5.95
C LYS A 284 5.87 46.30 7.42
N LYS A 285 5.52 47.21 8.32
CA LYS A 285 5.50 46.94 9.76
C LYS A 285 4.50 45.84 10.12
N GLN A 286 3.38 45.78 9.44
CA GLN A 286 2.30 44.83 9.72
C GLN A 286 2.54 43.46 9.08
N PHE A 287 3.04 43.39 7.84
CA PHE A 287 3.10 42.17 7.03
C PHE A 287 4.52 41.84 6.49
N GLY A 288 5.54 42.62 6.84
CA GLY A 288 6.90 42.47 6.32
C GLY A 288 7.14 43.19 5.00
N ASP A 289 8.33 43.14 4.46
CA ASP A 289 8.68 43.80 3.19
C ASP A 289 8.03 43.12 1.97
N GLU A 290 7.84 41.80 2.04
CA GLU A 290 7.35 40.93 0.98
C GLU A 290 6.08 40.18 1.46
N PRO A 291 4.88 40.73 1.25
CA PRO A 291 3.63 40.23 1.90
C PRO A 291 3.24 38.79 1.52
N PHE A 292 3.68 38.28 0.37
CA PHE A 292 3.36 36.94 -0.13
C PHE A 292 4.56 36.00 -0.09
N GLU A 293 5.67 36.43 0.52
CA GLU A 293 6.74 35.53 0.89
C GLU A 293 6.23 34.54 1.93
N LEU A 294 6.47 33.24 1.73
CA LEU A 294 5.92 32.17 2.55
C LEU A 294 6.17 32.37 4.05
N LYS A 295 7.39 32.80 4.44
CA LYS A 295 7.72 33.10 5.84
C LYS A 295 6.84 34.18 6.44
N ASN A 296 6.54 35.22 5.66
CA ASN A 296 5.72 36.35 6.11
C ASN A 296 4.25 35.95 6.21
N VAL A 297 3.73 35.18 5.24
CA VAL A 297 2.35 34.64 5.30
C VAL A 297 2.16 33.77 6.51
N LEU A 298 3.07 32.83 6.77
CA LEU A 298 3.00 31.95 7.94
C LEU A 298 3.10 32.73 9.26
N LYS A 299 3.91 33.80 9.30
CA LYS A 299 4.12 34.59 10.51
C LYS A 299 3.00 35.58 10.81
N TYR A 300 2.58 36.35 9.82
CA TYR A 300 1.71 37.52 10.04
C TYR A 300 0.25 37.24 9.78
N TRP A 301 -0.08 36.19 8.99
CA TRP A 301 -1.43 35.83 8.61
C TRP A 301 -1.86 34.53 9.30
N VAL A 302 -1.23 33.42 8.98
CA VAL A 302 -1.62 32.10 9.50
C VAL A 302 -1.55 32.04 11.03
N ARG A 303 -0.56 32.67 11.65
CA ARG A 303 -0.39 32.73 13.11
C ARG A 303 -0.98 33.99 13.74
N SER A 304 -1.80 34.73 13.00
CA SER A 304 -2.45 35.95 13.52
C SER A 304 -3.44 35.58 14.60
N LYS A 305 -3.44 36.38 15.69
CA LYS A 305 -4.48 36.31 16.73
C LYS A 305 -5.71 37.15 16.39
N ASN A 306 -5.63 38.00 15.36
CA ASN A 306 -6.74 38.71 14.82
C ASN A 306 -7.53 37.80 13.86
N PRO A 307 -8.80 37.48 14.12
CA PRO A 307 -9.58 36.61 13.25
C PRO A 307 -9.68 37.09 11.79
N ASP A 308 -9.71 38.40 11.56
CA ASP A 308 -9.79 38.98 10.22
C ASP A 308 -8.51 38.79 9.39
N LEU A 309 -7.39 38.51 10.06
CA LEU A 309 -6.10 38.26 9.43
C LEU A 309 -5.72 36.77 9.47
N HIS A 310 -6.55 35.90 10.05
CA HIS A 310 -6.28 34.46 10.15
C HIS A 310 -6.68 33.73 8.87
N ILE A 311 -6.04 34.10 7.77
CA ILE A 311 -6.27 33.58 6.41
C ILE A 311 -4.94 33.40 5.67
N ILE A 312 -4.97 32.74 4.53
CA ILE A 312 -3.90 32.78 3.52
C ILE A 312 -4.37 33.73 2.41
N PRO A 313 -3.78 34.92 2.29
CA PRO A 313 -4.37 36.03 1.52
C PRO A 313 -4.13 35.94 0.00
N THR A 314 -3.66 34.80 -0.50
CA THR A 314 -3.33 34.59 -1.93
C THR A 314 -3.32 33.11 -2.26
N ASP A 315 -3.59 32.77 -3.50
CA ASP A 315 -3.39 31.44 -4.07
C ASP A 315 -1.97 31.19 -4.61
N THR A 316 -1.09 32.17 -4.50
CA THR A 316 0.26 32.11 -5.04
C THR A 316 1.25 32.66 -4.00
N LEU A 317 1.98 31.74 -3.39
CA LEU A 317 3.06 32.01 -2.43
C LEU A 317 4.42 31.90 -3.14
N TYR A 318 5.45 32.43 -2.55
CA TYR A 318 6.80 32.23 -3.05
C TYR A 318 7.82 32.14 -1.90
N VAL A 319 8.96 31.50 -2.22
CA VAL A 319 10.13 31.41 -1.34
C VAL A 319 11.29 32.07 -2.06
N THR A 320 11.91 33.06 -1.44
CA THR A 320 13.14 33.69 -1.94
C THR A 320 14.31 32.70 -1.84
N ILE A 321 15.09 32.57 -2.91
CA ILE A 321 16.11 31.54 -3.02
C ILE A 321 17.47 32.10 -2.62
N ASP A 322 18.12 31.45 -1.63
CA ASP A 322 19.54 31.61 -1.36
C ASP A 322 20.34 30.81 -2.39
N LYS A 323 20.81 31.51 -3.43
CA LYS A 323 21.53 30.88 -4.55
C LYS A 323 22.84 30.22 -4.10
N GLU A 324 23.51 30.74 -3.10
CA GLU A 324 24.74 30.12 -2.60
C GLU A 324 24.46 28.84 -1.80
N ALA A 325 23.38 28.81 -1.02
CA ALA A 325 22.94 27.61 -0.36
C ALA A 325 22.55 26.52 -1.38
N VAL A 326 21.81 26.88 -2.44
CA VAL A 326 21.44 25.95 -3.50
C VAL A 326 22.65 25.37 -4.21
N LYS A 327 23.66 26.18 -4.56
CA LYS A 327 24.92 25.70 -5.18
C LYS A 327 25.63 24.66 -4.30
N LYS A 328 25.62 24.84 -2.98
CA LYS A 328 26.29 23.95 -2.01
C LYS A 328 25.45 22.71 -1.64
N SER A 329 24.18 22.72 -1.97
CA SER A 329 23.23 21.69 -1.50
C SER A 329 23.35 20.33 -2.16
N GLY A 330 24.09 20.22 -3.27
CA GLY A 330 24.18 19.00 -4.08
C GLY A 330 22.91 18.68 -4.92
N MET A 331 21.96 19.63 -5.07
CA MET A 331 20.76 19.44 -5.88
C MET A 331 20.92 19.86 -7.35
N MET A 332 22.01 20.55 -7.70
CA MET A 332 22.23 21.07 -9.06
C MET A 332 22.44 19.95 -10.07
N MET A 333 21.76 20.03 -11.20
CA MET A 333 22.08 19.31 -12.41
C MET A 333 22.78 20.27 -13.40
N ALA A 334 23.49 19.73 -14.39
CA ALA A 334 24.34 20.52 -15.30
C ALA A 334 23.58 21.60 -16.09
N SER A 335 22.28 21.43 -16.30
CA SER A 335 21.41 22.35 -17.05
C SER A 335 20.69 23.38 -16.19
N ASP A 336 20.84 23.34 -14.87
CA ASP A 336 19.99 24.13 -13.97
C ASP A 336 20.40 25.60 -13.92
N THR A 337 19.42 26.47 -14.03
CA THR A 337 19.54 27.90 -13.72
C THR A 337 18.79 28.19 -12.44
N ILE A 338 19.47 28.73 -11.41
CA ILE A 338 18.88 28.99 -10.11
C ILE A 338 17.94 30.21 -10.22
N PRO A 339 16.62 30.06 -10.00
CA PRO A 339 15.68 31.17 -9.99
C PRO A 339 15.88 32.07 -8.77
N ASP A 340 15.36 33.30 -8.81
CA ASP A 340 15.37 34.21 -7.64
C ASP A 340 14.30 33.80 -6.61
N LYS A 341 13.18 33.25 -7.07
CA LYS A 341 12.03 32.84 -6.24
C LYS A 341 11.50 31.50 -6.71
N MET A 342 11.11 30.64 -5.77
CA MET A 342 10.32 29.45 -6.00
C MET A 342 8.84 29.80 -5.79
N VAL A 343 8.00 29.49 -6.75
CA VAL A 343 6.55 29.75 -6.66
C VAL A 343 5.84 28.51 -6.15
N ILE A 344 4.93 28.70 -5.19
CA ILE A 344 4.05 27.65 -4.64
C ILE A 344 2.61 28.03 -4.97
N SER A 345 1.98 27.31 -5.87
CA SER A 345 0.58 27.52 -6.25
C SER A 345 -0.35 26.78 -5.29
N LEU A 346 -1.33 27.49 -4.74
CA LEU A 346 -2.43 26.93 -3.98
C LEU A 346 -3.73 26.86 -4.80
N ALA A 347 -3.63 26.97 -6.12
CA ALA A 347 -4.78 26.89 -7.01
C ALA A 347 -5.61 25.62 -6.75
N GLY A 348 -6.93 25.81 -6.63
CA GLY A 348 -7.86 24.73 -6.32
C GLY A 348 -7.97 24.33 -4.84
N LYS A 349 -7.13 24.88 -3.94
CA LYS A 349 -7.22 24.65 -2.50
C LYS A 349 -8.04 25.76 -1.84
N THR A 350 -9.07 25.37 -1.07
CA THR A 350 -9.92 26.28 -0.30
C THR A 350 -9.40 26.52 1.12
N ALA A 351 -8.64 25.57 1.64
CA ALA A 351 -8.00 25.65 2.95
C ALA A 351 -6.73 24.79 2.99
N LEU A 352 -5.82 25.10 3.89
CA LEU A 352 -4.69 24.25 4.25
C LEU A 352 -4.86 23.73 5.68
N TYR A 353 -4.62 22.46 5.87
CA TYR A 353 -4.67 21.81 7.16
C TYR A 353 -3.34 21.94 7.92
N LYS A 354 -3.34 21.65 9.21
CA LYS A 354 -2.17 21.77 10.08
C LYS A 354 -0.93 21.06 9.52
N GLY A 355 -1.08 19.84 8.98
CA GLY A 355 0.02 19.11 8.36
C GLY A 355 0.61 19.82 7.14
N ASP A 356 -0.25 20.42 6.30
CA ASP A 356 0.18 21.24 5.15
C ASP A 356 0.97 22.46 5.61
N LEU A 357 0.47 23.15 6.66
CA LEU A 357 1.13 24.33 7.23
C LEU A 357 2.50 23.97 7.81
N MET A 358 2.64 22.81 8.46
CA MET A 358 3.93 22.33 8.97
C MET A 358 4.90 21.97 7.84
N MET A 359 4.42 21.35 6.76
CA MET A 359 5.23 21.08 5.57
C MET A 359 5.74 22.40 4.96
N LEU A 360 4.87 23.39 4.79
CA LEU A 360 5.24 24.70 4.28
C LEU A 360 6.22 25.45 5.21
N GLU A 361 6.03 25.35 6.53
CA GLU A 361 6.97 25.90 7.51
C GLU A 361 8.35 25.29 7.36
N MET A 362 8.45 23.96 7.24
CA MET A 362 9.73 23.29 7.03
C MET A 362 10.41 23.74 5.72
N ILE A 363 9.65 23.89 4.63
CA ILE A 363 10.16 24.38 3.33
C ILE A 363 10.65 25.83 3.49
N ALA A 364 9.87 26.69 4.14
CA ALA A 364 10.22 28.09 4.37
C ALA A 364 11.50 28.26 5.19
N GLN A 365 11.74 27.38 6.16
CA GLN A 365 12.85 27.50 7.11
C GLN A 365 14.09 26.69 6.73
N CYS A 366 14.00 25.73 5.78
CA CYS A 366 15.12 24.85 5.43
C CYS A 366 16.30 25.60 4.77
N ASN A 367 16.04 26.73 4.17
CA ASN A 367 17.02 27.58 3.46
C ASN A 367 17.93 26.80 2.50
N TRP A 368 17.39 25.70 1.92
CA TRP A 368 18.07 24.81 0.95
C TRP A 368 19.35 24.11 1.48
N VAL A 369 19.71 24.32 2.74
CA VAL A 369 20.88 23.67 3.37
C VAL A 369 20.56 22.23 3.74
N ARG A 370 19.37 22.00 4.27
CA ARG A 370 18.87 20.67 4.64
C ARG A 370 17.95 20.13 3.56
N PRO A 371 18.29 18.99 2.91
CA PRO A 371 17.47 18.45 1.84
C PRO A 371 16.10 17.99 2.34
N ILE A 372 15.05 18.29 1.56
CA ILE A 372 13.68 17.82 1.82
C ILE A 372 13.24 16.93 0.67
N TYR A 373 12.67 15.79 1.00
CA TYR A 373 12.20 14.79 0.07
C TYR A 373 10.75 14.39 0.33
N VAL A 374 10.09 13.90 -0.71
CA VAL A 374 8.78 13.25 -0.64
C VAL A 374 8.96 11.81 -1.14
N ALA A 375 8.46 10.84 -0.38
CA ALA A 375 8.51 9.44 -0.79
C ALA A 375 7.70 9.23 -2.08
N LEU A 376 8.18 8.36 -2.98
CA LEU A 376 7.55 8.14 -4.30
C LEU A 376 6.12 7.58 -4.19
N THR A 377 5.79 6.97 -3.07
CA THR A 377 4.48 6.38 -2.78
C THR A 377 3.47 7.35 -2.16
N VAL A 378 3.88 8.57 -1.82
CA VAL A 378 2.96 9.64 -1.38
C VAL A 378 2.09 10.06 -2.56
N GLY A 379 0.77 10.16 -2.35
CA GLY A 379 -0.18 10.57 -3.39
C GLY A 379 -0.06 12.07 -3.74
N GLU A 380 -0.39 12.40 -4.99
CA GLU A 380 -0.27 13.76 -5.53
C GLU A 380 -1.11 14.80 -4.79
N GLU A 381 -2.21 14.38 -4.18
CA GLU A 381 -3.06 15.23 -3.32
C GLU A 381 -2.32 15.84 -2.14
N ASN A 382 -1.20 15.19 -1.70
CA ASN A 382 -0.35 15.63 -0.59
C ASN A 382 0.88 16.46 -1.04
N TYR A 383 1.03 16.72 -2.35
CA TYR A 383 2.22 17.42 -2.87
C TYR A 383 2.17 18.94 -2.73
N MET A 384 1.09 19.53 -2.27
CA MET A 384 0.92 20.99 -2.22
C MET A 384 1.18 21.69 -3.57
N ASN A 385 0.81 21.02 -4.68
CA ASN A 385 1.11 21.42 -6.06
C ASN A 385 2.62 21.62 -6.36
N LEU A 386 3.50 21.00 -5.56
CA LEU A 386 4.96 21.08 -5.74
C LEU A 386 5.51 20.07 -6.73
N GLY A 387 4.66 19.28 -7.39
CA GLY A 387 5.10 18.20 -8.30
C GLY A 387 6.07 18.67 -9.39
N ASP A 388 5.88 19.88 -9.91
CA ASP A 388 6.77 20.48 -10.92
C ASP A 388 8.17 20.86 -10.37
N ASN A 389 8.30 20.96 -9.06
CA ASN A 389 9.55 21.25 -8.35
C ASN A 389 10.28 20.00 -7.87
N PHE A 390 9.78 18.82 -8.22
CA PHE A 390 10.40 17.57 -7.80
C PHE A 390 11.50 17.13 -8.77
N VAL A 391 12.59 16.63 -8.17
CA VAL A 391 13.64 15.89 -8.88
C VAL A 391 13.70 14.49 -8.28
N GLN A 392 13.42 13.47 -9.09
CA GLN A 392 13.46 12.08 -8.65
C GLN A 392 14.91 11.59 -8.54
N GLU A 393 15.31 11.08 -7.37
CA GLU A 393 16.66 10.58 -7.06
C GLU A 393 16.65 9.08 -6.65
N GLY A 394 15.73 8.28 -7.16
CA GLY A 394 15.50 6.88 -6.79
C GLY A 394 14.06 6.70 -6.30
N LEU A 395 13.86 6.18 -5.07
CA LEU A 395 12.52 6.04 -4.47
C LEU A 395 11.97 7.33 -3.86
N VAL A 396 12.64 8.45 -4.06
CA VAL A 396 12.27 9.74 -3.47
C VAL A 396 12.28 10.85 -4.51
N ASN A 397 11.43 11.84 -4.29
CA ASN A 397 11.40 13.10 -5.01
C ASN A 397 12.01 14.20 -4.12
N ARG A 398 13.11 14.79 -4.53
CA ARG A 398 13.70 15.93 -3.85
C ARG A 398 12.91 17.20 -4.19
N ILE A 399 12.55 18.00 -3.19
CA ILE A 399 11.98 19.33 -3.41
C ILE A 399 13.11 20.27 -3.77
N THR A 400 13.00 20.94 -4.92
CA THR A 400 14.00 21.85 -5.46
C THR A 400 13.36 23.16 -5.89
N PRO A 401 14.13 24.27 -6.03
CA PRO A 401 13.60 25.52 -6.59
C PRO A 401 13.41 25.47 -8.11
N PHE A 402 13.86 24.40 -8.76
CA PHE A 402 13.78 24.24 -10.21
C PHE A 402 12.41 23.73 -10.62
N THR A 403 11.91 24.23 -11.76
CA THR A 403 10.65 23.74 -12.35
C THR A 403 10.92 23.05 -13.69
N THR A 404 10.10 22.06 -14.03
CA THR A 404 10.14 21.45 -15.35
C THR A 404 9.62 22.45 -16.40
N ASN A 405 10.37 22.65 -17.47
CA ASN A 405 9.95 23.53 -18.58
C ASN A 405 8.90 22.86 -19.51
N LYS A 406 8.50 21.62 -19.23
CA LYS A 406 7.52 20.87 -20.03
C LYS A 406 6.42 20.35 -19.12
N PRO A 407 5.15 20.72 -19.36
CA PRO A 407 4.02 20.21 -18.59
C PRO A 407 4.02 18.67 -18.56
N GLY A 408 3.88 18.08 -17.38
CA GLY A 408 3.86 16.63 -17.18
C GLY A 408 5.20 15.91 -17.30
N ALA A 409 6.31 16.61 -17.60
CA ALA A 409 7.64 16.04 -17.53
C ALA A 409 8.13 16.06 -16.06
N LYS A 410 8.74 14.95 -15.62
CA LYS A 410 9.39 14.89 -14.29
C LYS A 410 10.88 15.12 -14.46
N ASN A 411 11.45 15.97 -13.61
CA ASN A 411 12.91 16.05 -13.50
C ASN A 411 13.41 14.75 -12.84
N PHE A 412 14.47 14.19 -13.40
CA PHE A 412 15.03 12.92 -12.96
C PHE A 412 16.56 13.02 -12.93
N ASP A 413 17.16 12.82 -11.75
CA ASP A 413 18.62 12.70 -11.64
C ASP A 413 19.02 11.25 -11.91
N THR A 414 19.24 10.92 -13.18
CA THR A 414 19.58 9.57 -13.62
C THR A 414 20.91 9.08 -13.06
N GLU A 415 21.86 9.97 -12.78
CA GLU A 415 23.17 9.59 -12.23
C GLU A 415 23.05 9.13 -10.79
N LYS A 416 22.33 9.89 -9.94
CA LYS A 416 22.09 9.49 -8.56
C LYS A 416 21.21 8.24 -8.48
N ALA A 417 20.14 8.19 -9.26
CA ALA A 417 19.26 7.01 -9.30
C ALA A 417 20.04 5.75 -9.74
N TYR A 418 20.84 5.84 -10.82
CA TYR A 418 21.69 4.75 -11.26
C TYR A 418 22.66 4.31 -10.18
N HIS A 419 23.38 5.27 -9.57
CA HIS A 419 24.32 4.96 -8.49
C HIS A 419 23.64 4.25 -7.33
N ASN A 420 22.52 4.78 -6.82
CA ASN A 420 21.78 4.21 -5.72
C ASN A 420 21.28 2.79 -6.04
N ILE A 421 20.66 2.60 -7.19
CA ILE A 421 20.15 1.30 -7.62
C ILE A 421 21.28 0.27 -7.77
N MET A 422 22.38 0.65 -8.39
CA MET A 422 23.45 -0.30 -8.69
C MET A 422 24.32 -0.66 -7.49
N THR A 423 24.53 0.27 -6.56
CA THR A 423 25.50 0.10 -5.47
C THR A 423 24.91 -0.04 -4.08
N ARG A 424 23.72 0.52 -3.83
CA ARG A 424 23.15 0.66 -2.47
C ARG A 424 21.87 -0.13 -2.25
N PHE A 425 21.07 -0.36 -3.30
CA PHE A 425 19.75 -1.00 -3.17
C PHE A 425 19.87 -2.50 -2.93
N LYS A 426 18.98 -2.99 -2.06
CA LYS A 426 18.76 -4.40 -1.76
C LYS A 426 17.34 -4.79 -2.16
N PHE A 427 17.11 -6.08 -2.44
CA PHE A 427 15.86 -6.55 -3.01
C PHE A 427 15.25 -7.73 -2.23
N GLY A 428 15.41 -7.75 -0.92
CA GLY A 428 14.66 -8.60 -0.02
C GLY A 428 14.84 -10.10 -0.20
N ASN A 429 15.97 -10.53 -0.77
CA ASN A 429 16.26 -11.94 -1.08
C ASN A 429 15.31 -12.54 -2.14
N LEU A 430 14.70 -11.73 -3.00
CA LEU A 430 13.75 -12.17 -4.02
C LEU A 430 14.31 -13.20 -5.02
N LYS A 431 15.62 -13.37 -5.09
CA LYS A 431 16.27 -14.43 -5.89
C LYS A 431 16.06 -15.84 -5.34
N GLN A 432 15.72 -15.98 -4.08
CA GLN A 432 15.44 -17.28 -3.48
C GLN A 432 14.07 -17.77 -3.97
N LYS A 433 14.04 -18.93 -4.65
CA LYS A 433 12.78 -19.54 -5.10
C LYS A 433 11.92 -19.98 -3.92
N GLY A 434 10.60 -19.86 -4.09
CA GLY A 434 9.62 -20.38 -3.14
C GLY A 434 9.29 -19.44 -1.99
N LEU A 435 9.78 -18.19 -1.99
CA LEU A 435 9.31 -17.18 -1.04
C LEU A 435 7.81 -16.92 -1.21
N TYR A 436 7.12 -16.82 -0.09
CA TYR A 436 5.76 -16.30 -0.12
C TYR A 436 5.78 -14.77 -0.01
N ILE A 437 5.21 -14.11 -1.00
CA ILE A 437 5.07 -12.65 -1.04
C ILE A 437 3.58 -12.34 -0.98
N ASP A 438 3.13 -11.78 0.14
CA ASP A 438 1.76 -11.32 0.31
C ASP A 438 1.47 -10.08 -0.57
N GLU A 439 0.19 -9.74 -0.75
CA GLU A 439 -0.24 -8.66 -1.64
C GLU A 439 0.40 -7.31 -1.31
N THR A 440 0.46 -6.93 -0.04
CA THR A 440 1.07 -5.65 0.38
C THR A 440 2.56 -5.61 0.06
N THR A 441 3.27 -6.68 0.35
CA THR A 441 4.69 -6.84 0.04
C THR A 441 4.93 -6.91 -1.48
N MET A 442 4.01 -7.52 -2.23
CA MET A 442 4.07 -7.58 -3.69
C MET A 442 4.01 -6.18 -4.32
N ARG A 443 3.18 -5.29 -3.79
CA ARG A 443 3.12 -3.89 -4.25
C ARG A 443 4.46 -3.15 -4.06
N MET A 444 5.19 -3.44 -2.99
CA MET A 444 6.56 -2.91 -2.79
C MET A 444 7.52 -3.42 -3.86
N CYS A 445 7.42 -4.71 -4.22
CA CYS A 445 8.22 -5.30 -5.30
C CYS A 445 7.88 -4.66 -6.66
N TYR A 446 6.61 -4.38 -6.92
CA TYR A 446 6.15 -3.69 -8.15
C TYR A 446 6.70 -2.26 -8.20
N THR A 447 6.72 -1.55 -7.09
CA THR A 447 7.31 -0.20 -7.00
C THR A 447 8.80 -0.23 -7.38
N HIS A 448 9.55 -1.20 -6.90
CA HIS A 448 10.95 -1.38 -7.29
C HIS A 448 11.10 -1.65 -8.79
N ARG A 449 10.37 -2.62 -9.36
CA ARG A 449 10.49 -2.92 -10.79
C ARG A 449 10.10 -1.74 -11.67
N ARG A 450 9.04 -1.01 -11.32
CA ARG A 450 8.64 0.22 -12.02
C ARG A 450 9.72 1.30 -11.96
N LEU A 451 10.33 1.50 -10.79
CA LEU A 451 11.46 2.43 -10.65
C LEU A 451 12.62 2.05 -11.58
N LEU A 452 13.00 0.77 -11.61
CA LEU A 452 14.09 0.31 -12.47
C LEU A 452 13.73 0.52 -13.95
N ALA A 453 12.51 0.19 -14.36
CA ALA A 453 12.03 0.43 -15.72
C ALA A 453 12.06 1.92 -16.09
N GLN A 454 11.54 2.80 -15.25
CA GLN A 454 11.54 4.25 -15.47
C GLN A 454 12.97 4.81 -15.53
N THR A 455 13.85 4.38 -14.63
CA THR A 455 15.27 4.79 -14.66
C THR A 455 15.94 4.36 -15.95
N ALA A 456 15.69 3.14 -16.43
CA ALA A 456 16.23 2.66 -17.69
C ALA A 456 15.70 3.46 -18.89
N LEU A 457 14.39 3.74 -18.94
CA LEU A 457 13.78 4.56 -20.00
C LEU A 457 14.38 5.98 -20.03
N GLN A 458 14.55 6.59 -18.87
CA GLN A 458 15.15 7.91 -18.78
C GLN A 458 16.62 7.92 -19.22
N LEU A 459 17.40 6.91 -18.80
CA LEU A 459 18.79 6.74 -19.27
C LEU A 459 18.87 6.54 -20.80
N LEU A 460 17.92 5.82 -21.39
CA LEU A 460 17.84 5.65 -22.86
C LEU A 460 17.52 6.97 -23.56
N SER A 461 16.62 7.78 -23.01
CA SER A 461 16.31 9.12 -23.55
C SER A 461 17.52 10.07 -23.50
N GLU A 462 18.43 9.85 -22.56
CA GLU A 462 19.70 10.58 -22.43
C GLU A 462 20.86 9.93 -23.21
N HIS A 463 20.58 8.93 -24.06
CA HIS A 463 21.57 8.17 -24.83
C HIS A 463 22.60 7.40 -23.98
N LYS A 464 22.31 7.13 -22.70
CA LYS A 464 23.16 6.37 -21.78
C LYS A 464 22.88 4.86 -21.83
N ASN A 465 22.92 4.28 -23.04
CA ASN A 465 22.44 2.91 -23.33
C ASN A 465 23.06 1.82 -22.45
N LYS A 466 24.37 1.90 -22.16
CA LYS A 466 25.04 0.89 -21.31
C LYS A 466 24.44 0.86 -19.90
N LYS A 467 24.29 2.04 -19.27
CA LYS A 467 23.70 2.14 -17.94
C LYS A 467 22.25 1.63 -17.91
N ALA A 468 21.47 1.94 -18.93
CA ALA A 468 20.10 1.46 -19.06
C ALA A 468 20.03 -0.07 -19.13
N ILE A 469 20.88 -0.70 -19.93
CA ILE A 469 20.95 -2.16 -20.03
C ILE A 469 21.36 -2.78 -18.68
N ASP A 470 22.29 -2.16 -17.95
CA ASP A 470 22.72 -2.65 -16.63
C ASP A 470 21.53 -2.65 -15.63
N ILE A 471 20.71 -1.58 -15.63
CA ILE A 471 19.48 -1.49 -14.81
C ILE A 471 18.47 -2.56 -15.21
N LEU A 472 18.18 -2.74 -16.50
CA LEU A 472 17.23 -3.74 -16.98
C LEU A 472 17.67 -5.16 -16.60
N LYS A 473 18.95 -5.48 -16.76
CA LYS A 473 19.53 -6.77 -16.34
C LYS A 473 19.43 -6.96 -14.82
N LYS A 474 19.68 -5.89 -14.05
CA LYS A 474 19.54 -5.94 -12.59
C LYS A 474 18.11 -6.24 -12.18
N ALA A 475 17.12 -5.63 -12.85
CA ALA A 475 15.71 -5.92 -12.61
C ALA A 475 15.37 -7.40 -12.87
N ASP A 476 15.83 -7.98 -13.97
CA ASP A 476 15.64 -9.40 -14.30
C ASP A 476 16.23 -10.34 -13.24
N VAL A 477 17.40 -9.99 -12.70
CA VAL A 477 18.13 -10.83 -11.74
C VAL A 477 17.59 -10.68 -10.32
N GLU A 478 17.36 -9.43 -9.88
CA GLU A 478 17.02 -9.13 -8.48
C GLU A 478 15.51 -9.28 -8.19
N ILE A 479 14.66 -9.10 -9.21
CA ILE A 479 13.19 -9.18 -9.08
C ILE A 479 12.65 -10.21 -10.08
N PRO A 480 12.97 -11.50 -9.90
CA PRO A 480 12.62 -12.53 -10.86
C PRO A 480 11.12 -12.82 -10.91
N ASP A 481 10.64 -13.21 -12.09
CA ASP A 481 9.23 -13.48 -12.39
C ASP A 481 8.61 -14.59 -11.53
N TYR A 482 9.40 -15.58 -11.12
CA TYR A 482 8.90 -16.71 -10.32
C TYR A 482 8.46 -16.32 -8.90
N ASN A 483 8.92 -15.19 -8.36
CA ASN A 483 8.49 -14.65 -7.06
C ASN A 483 7.66 -13.38 -7.22
N VAL A 484 7.95 -12.57 -8.25
CA VAL A 484 7.25 -11.33 -8.53
C VAL A 484 6.78 -11.36 -9.99
N PRO A 485 5.53 -11.72 -10.26
CA PRO A 485 5.02 -11.86 -11.61
C PRO A 485 5.22 -10.62 -12.48
N ILE A 486 5.49 -10.86 -13.76
CA ILE A 486 5.55 -9.81 -14.77
C ILE A 486 4.15 -9.60 -15.34
N ASP A 487 3.51 -8.55 -14.89
CA ASP A 487 2.21 -8.10 -15.35
C ASP A 487 2.22 -6.59 -15.67
N TYR A 488 1.06 -6.05 -15.97
CA TYR A 488 0.91 -4.61 -16.21
C TYR A 488 1.23 -3.77 -14.96
N MET A 489 0.72 -4.18 -13.80
CA MET A 489 0.88 -3.45 -12.52
C MET A 489 2.33 -3.45 -12.04
N SER A 490 3.08 -4.47 -12.38
CA SER A 490 4.49 -4.60 -12.03
C SER A 490 5.43 -3.78 -12.94
N GLY A 491 4.90 -3.03 -13.93
CA GLY A 491 5.70 -2.28 -14.90
C GLY A 491 6.23 -3.13 -16.06
N GLY A 492 5.57 -4.27 -16.36
CA GLY A 492 6.00 -5.20 -17.41
C GLY A 492 6.10 -4.56 -18.79
N LEU A 493 5.18 -3.66 -19.16
CA LEU A 493 5.24 -2.96 -20.44
C LEU A 493 6.35 -1.91 -20.50
N ASP A 494 6.67 -1.23 -19.40
CA ASP A 494 7.77 -0.27 -19.35
C ASP A 494 9.12 -0.98 -19.43
N MET A 495 9.26 -2.14 -18.80
CA MET A 495 10.41 -3.02 -19.00
C MET A 495 10.54 -3.46 -20.44
N ALA A 496 9.43 -3.85 -21.10
CA ALA A 496 9.43 -4.21 -22.51
C ALA A 496 9.87 -3.03 -23.40
N ARG A 497 9.34 -1.82 -23.19
CA ARG A 497 9.78 -0.60 -23.88
C ARG A 497 11.27 -0.34 -23.70
N GLY A 498 11.76 -0.49 -22.46
CA GLY A 498 13.19 -0.38 -22.17
C GLY A 498 14.04 -1.37 -22.98
N TRP A 499 13.65 -2.64 -23.04
CA TRP A 499 14.34 -3.64 -23.84
C TRP A 499 14.25 -3.40 -25.36
N ILE A 500 13.11 -2.87 -25.88
CA ILE A 500 12.97 -2.47 -27.29
C ILE A 500 13.98 -1.38 -27.62
N LEU A 501 14.00 -0.30 -26.83
CA LEU A 501 14.89 0.84 -27.04
C LEU A 501 16.37 0.46 -26.89
N ALA A 502 16.66 -0.53 -26.04
CA ALA A 502 17.99 -1.13 -25.90
C ALA A 502 18.36 -2.11 -27.03
N GLY A 503 17.49 -2.31 -28.02
CA GLY A 503 17.72 -3.22 -29.17
C GLY A 503 17.52 -4.71 -28.86
N GLN A 504 16.97 -5.07 -27.69
CA GLN A 504 16.79 -6.46 -27.22
C GLN A 504 15.34 -6.94 -27.43
N LYS A 505 14.90 -7.00 -28.71
CA LYS A 505 13.50 -7.32 -29.05
C LYS A 505 13.01 -8.66 -28.53
N GLN A 506 13.88 -9.68 -28.44
CA GLN A 506 13.52 -10.99 -27.91
C GLN A 506 13.14 -10.92 -26.42
N LYS A 507 13.92 -10.18 -25.64
CA LYS A 507 13.59 -9.92 -24.22
C LYS A 507 12.28 -9.16 -24.08
N ALA A 508 12.07 -8.14 -24.90
CA ALA A 508 10.82 -7.40 -24.92
C ALA A 508 9.61 -8.30 -25.21
N ALA A 509 9.74 -9.23 -26.17
CA ALA A 509 8.69 -10.19 -26.51
C ALA A 509 8.29 -11.09 -25.32
N GLU A 510 9.27 -11.51 -24.50
CA GLU A 510 8.99 -12.29 -23.27
C GLU A 510 8.10 -11.49 -22.31
N TYR A 511 8.42 -10.22 -22.06
CA TYR A 511 7.64 -9.33 -21.17
C TYR A 511 6.23 -9.06 -21.70
N VAL A 512 6.14 -8.70 -22.99
CA VAL A 512 4.86 -8.47 -23.68
C VAL A 512 3.98 -9.72 -23.61
N GLY A 513 4.55 -10.91 -23.87
CA GLY A 513 3.84 -12.18 -23.82
C GLY A 513 3.27 -12.51 -22.44
N LYS A 514 3.99 -12.20 -21.37
CA LYS A 514 3.54 -12.42 -19.99
C LYS A 514 2.39 -11.48 -19.62
N VAL A 515 2.53 -10.18 -19.90
CA VAL A 515 1.44 -9.21 -19.65
C VAL A 515 0.19 -9.59 -20.44
N TRP A 516 0.35 -9.97 -21.73
CA TRP A 516 -0.75 -10.43 -22.56
C TRP A 516 -1.45 -11.66 -21.97
N LYS A 517 -0.67 -12.67 -21.57
CA LYS A 517 -1.19 -13.91 -21.00
C LYS A 517 -2.06 -13.63 -19.79
N THR A 518 -1.57 -12.88 -18.84
CA THR A 518 -2.31 -12.56 -17.61
C THR A 518 -3.59 -11.80 -17.93
N ALA A 519 -3.53 -10.71 -18.70
CA ALA A 519 -4.70 -9.90 -19.03
C ALA A 519 -5.76 -10.70 -19.80
N SER A 520 -5.36 -11.54 -20.77
CA SER A 520 -6.28 -12.36 -21.55
C SER A 520 -6.94 -13.46 -20.73
N GLN A 521 -6.23 -14.05 -19.76
CA GLN A 521 -6.80 -15.04 -18.83
C GLN A 521 -7.85 -14.40 -17.92
N TYR A 522 -7.57 -13.25 -17.33
CA TYR A 522 -8.54 -12.52 -16.50
C TYR A 522 -9.78 -12.12 -17.29
N LEU A 523 -9.62 -11.53 -18.48
CA LEU A 523 -10.76 -11.17 -19.30
C LEU A 523 -11.60 -12.40 -19.68
N SER A 524 -10.95 -13.50 -20.07
CA SER A 524 -11.65 -14.76 -20.41
C SER A 524 -12.40 -15.34 -19.21
N TYR A 525 -11.82 -15.27 -18.02
CA TYR A 525 -12.47 -15.71 -16.78
C TYR A 525 -13.71 -14.86 -16.48
N TYR A 526 -13.60 -13.53 -16.47
CA TYR A 526 -14.74 -12.65 -16.21
C TYR A 526 -15.86 -12.83 -17.24
N LEU A 527 -15.50 -13.02 -18.50
CA LEU A 527 -16.46 -13.34 -19.56
C LEU A 527 -17.12 -14.72 -19.42
N SER A 528 -16.61 -15.62 -18.59
CA SER A 528 -17.19 -16.92 -18.33
C SER A 528 -18.17 -16.95 -17.16
N LEU A 529 -18.22 -15.89 -16.34
CA LEU A 529 -19.09 -15.79 -15.17
C LEU A 529 -20.58 -15.73 -15.56
N ASP A 530 -21.47 -16.08 -14.66
CA ASP A 530 -22.92 -15.88 -14.86
C ASP A 530 -23.29 -14.38 -14.98
N ALA A 531 -24.54 -14.08 -15.34
CA ALA A 531 -24.98 -12.72 -15.63
C ALA A 531 -24.81 -11.75 -14.43
N ASN A 532 -25.09 -12.21 -13.21
CA ASN A 532 -25.01 -11.37 -12.01
C ASN A 532 -23.56 -11.03 -11.65
N ARG A 533 -22.68 -12.04 -11.67
CA ARG A 533 -21.25 -11.85 -11.39
C ARG A 533 -20.57 -11.06 -12.51
N PHE A 534 -20.93 -11.31 -13.77
CA PHE A 534 -20.41 -10.53 -14.89
C PHE A 534 -20.79 -9.04 -14.77
N ALA A 535 -22.02 -8.72 -14.34
CA ALA A 535 -22.44 -7.33 -14.13
C ALA A 535 -21.55 -6.62 -13.08
N GLN A 536 -21.10 -7.33 -12.05
CA GLN A 536 -20.17 -6.80 -11.04
C GLN A 536 -18.73 -6.68 -11.56
N ALA A 537 -18.31 -7.52 -12.49
CA ALA A 537 -16.97 -7.57 -13.05
C ALA A 537 -16.75 -6.64 -14.27
N GLN A 538 -17.72 -5.80 -14.65
CA GLN A 538 -17.61 -4.97 -15.85
C GLN A 538 -16.41 -4.02 -15.83
N ASN A 539 -16.13 -3.36 -14.70
CA ASN A 539 -14.98 -2.48 -14.55
C ASN A 539 -13.66 -3.25 -14.67
N ASP A 540 -13.62 -4.49 -14.18
CA ASP A 540 -12.46 -5.35 -14.32
C ASP A 540 -12.27 -5.79 -15.77
N CYS A 541 -13.34 -6.11 -16.50
CA CYS A 541 -13.26 -6.38 -17.93
C CYS A 541 -12.71 -5.18 -18.71
N ILE A 542 -13.21 -3.97 -18.44
CA ILE A 542 -12.73 -2.73 -19.08
C ILE A 542 -11.23 -2.56 -18.84
N ARG A 543 -10.80 -2.72 -17.58
CA ARG A 543 -9.38 -2.64 -17.22
C ARG A 543 -8.52 -3.63 -18.01
N GLN A 544 -8.95 -4.89 -18.12
CA GLN A 544 -8.20 -5.89 -18.88
C GLN A 544 -8.17 -5.57 -20.38
N ILE A 545 -9.26 -5.08 -20.95
CA ILE A 545 -9.32 -4.64 -22.35
C ILE A 545 -8.31 -3.51 -22.58
N MET A 546 -8.25 -2.50 -21.72
CA MET A 546 -7.28 -1.40 -21.82
C MET A 546 -5.83 -1.89 -21.71
N ILE A 547 -5.56 -2.83 -20.79
CA ILE A 547 -4.23 -3.45 -20.66
C ILE A 547 -3.86 -4.20 -21.95
N MET A 548 -4.80 -4.96 -22.52
CA MET A 548 -4.58 -5.70 -23.77
C MET A 548 -4.35 -4.75 -24.95
N GLN A 549 -5.07 -3.62 -25.04
CA GLN A 549 -4.84 -2.58 -26.06
C GLN A 549 -3.42 -2.01 -25.96
N SER A 550 -3.03 -1.56 -24.74
CA SER A 550 -1.66 -1.07 -24.51
C SER A 550 -0.59 -2.13 -24.81
N THR A 551 -0.91 -3.41 -24.59
CA THR A 551 -0.01 -4.51 -24.89
C THR A 551 0.13 -4.71 -26.41
N CYS A 552 -0.94 -4.57 -27.22
CA CYS A 552 -0.88 -4.60 -28.68
C CYS A 552 0.01 -3.48 -29.22
N GLU A 553 -0.09 -2.26 -28.66
CA GLU A 553 0.76 -1.13 -29.05
C GLU A 553 2.26 -1.46 -28.85
N VAL A 554 2.62 -1.98 -27.68
CA VAL A 554 4.02 -2.35 -27.39
C VAL A 554 4.46 -3.55 -28.24
N ALA A 555 3.57 -4.53 -28.47
CA ALA A 555 3.83 -5.68 -29.32
C ALA A 555 4.15 -5.27 -30.77
N SER A 556 3.49 -4.22 -31.30
CA SER A 556 3.75 -3.71 -32.65
C SER A 556 5.18 -3.18 -32.85
N MET A 557 5.80 -2.68 -31.77
CA MET A 557 7.20 -2.24 -31.79
C MET A 557 8.19 -3.40 -31.78
N VAL A 558 7.75 -4.57 -31.31
CA VAL A 558 8.57 -5.79 -31.27
C VAL A 558 8.46 -6.54 -32.60
N ASP A 559 7.22 -6.95 -32.96
CA ASP A 559 6.92 -7.77 -34.14
C ASP A 559 5.45 -7.61 -34.55
N GLN A 560 5.24 -7.22 -35.82
CA GLN A 560 3.92 -6.98 -36.40
C GLN A 560 3.03 -8.23 -36.46
N LYS A 561 3.63 -9.41 -36.65
CA LYS A 561 2.87 -10.67 -36.70
C LYS A 561 2.26 -11.01 -35.36
N THR A 562 3.04 -10.83 -34.28
CA THR A 562 2.57 -11.04 -32.91
C THR A 562 1.50 -10.02 -32.54
N ALA A 563 1.71 -8.73 -32.88
CA ALA A 563 0.73 -7.67 -32.65
C ALA A 563 -0.62 -8.00 -33.29
N LYS A 564 -0.62 -8.36 -34.58
CA LYS A 564 -1.85 -8.74 -35.28
C LYS A 564 -2.56 -9.94 -34.65
N LYS A 565 -1.81 -10.95 -34.21
CA LYS A 565 -2.40 -12.10 -33.48
C LYS A 565 -3.10 -11.65 -32.21
N TYR A 566 -2.50 -10.72 -31.48
CA TYR A 566 -3.08 -10.17 -30.24
C TYR A 566 -4.32 -9.33 -30.51
N GLU A 567 -4.27 -8.47 -31.54
CA GLU A 567 -5.43 -7.69 -31.99
C GLU A 567 -6.61 -8.58 -32.39
N ASP A 568 -6.38 -9.64 -33.16
CA ASP A 568 -7.42 -10.59 -33.56
C ASP A 568 -8.04 -11.29 -32.34
N GLN A 569 -7.23 -11.64 -31.35
CA GLN A 569 -7.73 -12.25 -30.12
C GLN A 569 -8.48 -11.22 -29.25
N LEU A 570 -7.97 -10.00 -29.12
CA LEU A 570 -8.64 -8.91 -28.41
C LEU A 570 -10.02 -8.62 -29.03
N ASN A 571 -10.10 -8.52 -30.36
CA ASN A 571 -11.36 -8.26 -31.07
C ASN A 571 -12.40 -9.34 -30.81
N LYS A 572 -11.99 -10.61 -30.71
CA LYS A 572 -12.89 -11.71 -30.34
C LYS A 572 -13.44 -11.55 -28.92
N LEU A 573 -12.57 -11.28 -27.94
CA LEU A 573 -12.97 -11.09 -26.55
C LEU A 573 -13.82 -9.82 -26.38
N TYR A 574 -13.51 -8.77 -27.10
CA TYR A 574 -14.27 -7.53 -27.13
C TYR A 574 -15.67 -7.72 -27.69
N THR A 575 -15.82 -8.50 -28.77
CA THR A 575 -17.12 -8.88 -29.33
C THR A 575 -17.94 -9.67 -28.31
N LEU A 576 -17.32 -10.61 -27.58
CA LEU A 576 -17.98 -11.36 -26.51
C LEU A 576 -18.41 -10.44 -25.36
N TYR A 577 -17.56 -9.49 -24.97
CA TYR A 577 -17.88 -8.51 -23.93
C TYR A 577 -19.12 -7.69 -24.30
N HIS A 578 -19.18 -7.15 -25.52
CA HIS A 578 -20.35 -6.40 -26.01
C HIS A 578 -21.59 -7.30 -26.17
N GLY A 579 -21.42 -8.51 -26.67
CA GLY A 579 -22.51 -9.47 -26.79
C GLY A 579 -23.16 -9.84 -25.45
N ARG A 580 -22.45 -9.64 -24.35
CA ARG A 580 -22.96 -9.81 -22.98
C ARG A 580 -23.51 -8.51 -22.36
N GLY A 581 -23.62 -7.42 -23.14
CA GLY A 581 -24.11 -6.11 -22.68
C GLY A 581 -23.05 -5.21 -22.03
N GLY A 582 -21.77 -5.55 -22.16
CA GLY A 582 -20.67 -4.69 -21.69
C GLY A 582 -20.56 -3.42 -22.51
N GLN A 583 -20.27 -2.29 -21.86
CA GLN A 583 -20.08 -0.98 -22.50
C GLN A 583 -18.75 -0.38 -22.08
N MET A 584 -18.01 0.17 -23.04
CA MET A 584 -16.82 0.97 -22.73
C MET A 584 -17.25 2.37 -22.28
N PRO A 585 -16.54 2.99 -21.34
CA PRO A 585 -16.76 4.40 -21.00
C PRO A 585 -16.61 5.25 -22.27
N ASN A 586 -17.51 6.19 -22.48
CA ASN A 586 -17.34 7.16 -23.57
C ASN A 586 -16.03 7.93 -23.33
N ALA A 587 -15.19 8.04 -24.35
CA ALA A 587 -13.96 8.81 -24.33
C ALA A 587 -14.29 10.33 -24.28
N GLY A 588 -14.87 10.82 -23.18
CA GLY A 588 -15.33 12.19 -23.12
C GLY A 588 -16.01 12.66 -21.84
N ASN A 589 -15.89 11.90 -20.74
CA ASN A 589 -16.31 12.41 -19.42
C ASN A 589 -15.19 12.27 -18.40
#